data_6812eed274f1bb09df33c46a7e6a424f
#
_entry.id   6812eed274f1bb09df33c46a7e6a424f
#
_cell.length_a   1.000
_cell.length_b   1.000
_cell.length_c   1.000
_cell.angle_alpha   90.00
_cell.angle_beta   90.00
_cell.angle_gamma   90.00
#
_symmetry.space_group_name_H-M   'P 1'
#
loop_
_entity.id
_entity.type
_entity.pdbx_description
1 polymer ?
#
loop_
_entity_poly.entity_id
_entity_poly.type
_entity_poly.pdbx_seq_one_letter_code
_entity_poly.pdbx_strand_id
1 'polypeptide(L)'
;MNFSFIPRLFVCLLLYATAQAHALTAEQALAMAAGDTDDRVAAVQQAVVDPSERTAAFLQALADDAVKVAGGKALIVRDDKGIDPVTGAEVPVPADAEDIINNNRMRGEIDTALAGLALFGKDEAQRMTAAKALTKEPDAGRLPLLDKALAQETSDKIKAQLQLARAATLLGSDDASQRIAAAQALSASATPDTRLLLNERVAVEEDAKVKAALQTALRTLDEQLAWGERLGA
;
A
#
# COMPACT_ATOMS: atom_id res chain seq x y z
N MET A 1 -39.57 24.57 56.75
CA MET A 1 -39.63 24.18 55.35
C MET A 1 -38.22 24.30 54.81
N ASN A 2 -37.47 23.17 54.83
CA ASN A 2 -36.08 23.12 54.40
C ASN A 2 -36.01 22.48 53.02
N PHE A 3 -35.67 23.25 52.00
CA PHE A 3 -35.38 22.76 50.67
C PHE A 3 -33.89 22.40 50.57
N SER A 4 -33.64 21.12 50.50
CA SER A 4 -32.33 20.55 50.29
C SER A 4 -31.99 20.59 48.80
N PHE A 5 -30.99 21.38 48.40
CA PHE A 5 -30.42 21.46 47.05
C PHE A 5 -29.33 20.36 46.90
N ILE A 6 -29.62 19.35 46.11
CA ILE A 6 -28.61 18.33 45.70
C ILE A 6 -28.00 18.78 44.38
N PRO A 7 -26.68 19.04 44.27
CA PRO A 7 -26.07 19.31 42.99
C PRO A 7 -25.88 18.00 42.21
N ARG A 8 -26.50 17.90 41.04
CA ARG A 8 -26.27 16.83 40.07
C ARG A 8 -24.87 16.98 39.50
N LEU A 9 -23.96 16.13 39.95
CA LEU A 9 -22.65 15.96 39.38
C LEU A 9 -22.79 15.30 38.01
N PHE A 10 -22.66 16.07 36.93
CA PHE A 10 -22.55 15.58 35.56
C PHE A 10 -21.13 15.00 35.37
N VAL A 11 -21.01 13.70 35.53
CA VAL A 11 -19.76 13.01 35.14
C VAL A 11 -19.75 12.92 33.61
N CYS A 12 -19.03 13.87 32.97
CA CYS A 12 -18.66 13.73 31.56
C CYS A 12 -17.66 12.59 31.43
N LEU A 13 -18.14 11.41 31.04
CA LEU A 13 -17.31 10.30 30.63
C LEU A 13 -16.71 10.64 29.25
N LEU A 14 -15.52 11.24 29.25
CA LEU A 14 -14.71 11.42 28.05
C LEU A 14 -14.25 10.02 27.61
N LEU A 15 -14.94 9.45 26.62
CA LEU A 15 -14.47 8.31 25.86
C LEU A 15 -13.23 8.77 25.07
N TYR A 16 -12.06 8.60 25.66
CA TYR A 16 -10.81 8.60 24.89
C TYR A 16 -10.85 7.36 24.01
N ALA A 17 -11.22 7.53 22.73
CA ALA A 17 -10.88 6.57 21.70
C ALA A 17 -9.36 6.58 21.58
N THR A 18 -8.68 5.73 22.33
CA THR A 18 -7.28 5.43 22.11
C THR A 18 -7.20 4.76 20.75
N ALA A 19 -6.70 5.47 19.75
CA ALA A 19 -6.21 4.85 18.54
C ALA A 19 -5.17 3.82 19.00
N GLN A 20 -5.55 2.55 18.99
CA GLN A 20 -4.62 1.45 19.25
C GLN A 20 -3.67 1.46 18.06
N ALA A 21 -2.48 2.00 18.24
CA ALA A 21 -1.39 1.78 17.31
C ALA A 21 -1.19 0.26 17.25
N HIS A 22 -1.55 -0.37 16.12
CA HIS A 22 -1.37 -1.79 15.94
C HIS A 22 0.14 -2.04 15.93
N ALA A 23 0.62 -2.73 16.96
CA ALA A 23 2.02 -3.16 17.01
C ALA A 23 2.20 -4.34 16.04
N LEU A 24 3.35 -4.42 15.39
CA LEU A 24 3.72 -5.60 14.62
C LEU A 24 3.64 -6.85 15.55
N THR A 25 2.91 -7.87 15.12
CA THR A 25 2.81 -9.13 15.88
C THR A 25 3.84 -10.14 15.42
N ALA A 26 4.14 -11.11 16.29
CA ALA A 26 5.06 -12.22 15.94
C ALA A 26 4.52 -13.05 14.75
N GLU A 27 3.20 -13.21 14.67
CA GLU A 27 2.54 -13.92 13.57
C GLU A 27 2.69 -13.15 12.25
N GLN A 28 2.51 -11.83 12.25
CA GLN A 28 2.72 -10.99 11.06
C GLN A 28 4.17 -11.03 10.60
N ALA A 29 5.14 -10.91 11.52
CA ALA A 29 6.55 -10.99 11.19
C ALA A 29 6.91 -12.37 10.58
N LEU A 30 6.40 -13.46 11.15
CA LEU A 30 6.60 -14.80 10.62
C LEU A 30 5.94 -14.98 9.25
N ALA A 31 4.72 -14.50 9.05
CA ALA A 31 4.01 -14.60 7.78
C ALA A 31 4.73 -13.86 6.63
N MET A 32 5.41 -12.74 6.92
CA MET A 32 6.25 -12.05 5.93
C MET A 32 7.58 -12.78 5.65
N ALA A 33 8.07 -13.58 6.60
CA ALA A 33 9.37 -14.23 6.52
C ALA A 33 9.30 -15.69 6.02
N ALA A 34 8.24 -16.42 6.31
CA ALA A 34 8.11 -17.86 6.07
C ALA A 34 6.84 -18.20 5.29
N GLY A 35 6.87 -19.32 4.56
CA GLY A 35 5.78 -19.77 3.70
C GLY A 35 6.12 -19.61 2.21
N ASP A 36 5.13 -19.84 1.36
CA ASP A 36 5.33 -19.64 -0.07
C ASP A 36 5.34 -18.14 -0.44
N THR A 37 5.75 -17.85 -1.68
CA THR A 37 5.91 -16.46 -2.12
C THR A 37 4.60 -15.69 -2.13
N ASP A 38 3.48 -16.33 -2.50
CA ASP A 38 2.19 -15.65 -2.60
C ASP A 38 1.66 -15.26 -1.22
N ASP A 39 1.77 -16.16 -0.24
CA ASP A 39 1.38 -15.90 1.14
C ASP A 39 2.23 -14.79 1.77
N ARG A 40 3.54 -14.82 1.53
CA ARG A 40 4.47 -13.78 2.02
C ARG A 40 4.19 -12.41 1.40
N VAL A 41 3.91 -12.34 0.09
CA VAL A 41 3.50 -11.12 -0.61
C VAL A 41 2.22 -10.56 0.00
N ALA A 42 1.20 -11.40 0.20
CA ALA A 42 -0.05 -10.98 0.83
C ALA A 42 0.16 -10.45 2.27
N ALA A 43 1.04 -11.10 3.04
CA ALA A 43 1.39 -10.66 4.39
C ALA A 43 2.08 -9.28 4.39
N VAL A 44 2.99 -9.01 3.45
CA VAL A 44 3.64 -7.70 3.28
C VAL A 44 2.62 -6.63 2.90
N GLN A 45 1.73 -6.90 1.94
CA GLN A 45 0.67 -5.98 1.52
C GLN A 45 -0.27 -5.65 2.69
N GLN A 46 -0.65 -6.64 3.49
CA GLN A 46 -1.49 -6.43 4.66
C GLN A 46 -0.79 -5.61 5.75
N ALA A 47 0.50 -5.83 5.97
CA ALA A 47 1.27 -5.14 7.01
C ALA A 47 1.39 -3.62 6.78
N VAL A 48 1.36 -3.16 5.51
CA VAL A 48 1.48 -1.73 5.18
C VAL A 48 0.14 -0.99 5.20
N VAL A 49 -0.98 -1.68 5.30
CA VAL A 49 -2.32 -1.05 5.43
C VAL A 49 -2.45 -0.34 6.78
N ASP A 50 -1.94 -0.95 7.84
CA ASP A 50 -1.93 -0.36 9.19
C ASP A 50 -0.54 -0.54 9.85
N PRO A 51 0.46 0.21 9.37
CA PRO A 51 1.84 0.00 9.76
C PRO A 51 2.09 0.51 11.18
N SER A 52 2.87 -0.28 11.94
CA SER A 52 3.50 0.17 13.17
C SER A 52 4.90 0.76 12.89
N GLU A 53 5.50 1.43 13.86
CA GLU A 53 6.90 1.87 13.76
C GLU A 53 7.86 0.71 13.47
N ARG A 54 7.54 -0.49 13.94
CA ARG A 54 8.35 -1.69 13.73
C ARG A 54 8.14 -2.36 12.39
N THR A 55 7.00 -2.10 11.73
CA THR A 55 6.72 -2.63 10.39
C THR A 55 7.76 -2.15 9.38
N ALA A 56 8.08 -0.86 9.37
CA ALA A 56 9.10 -0.31 8.49
C ALA A 56 10.48 -0.91 8.77
N ALA A 57 10.86 -1.03 10.05
CA ALA A 57 12.13 -1.61 10.46
C ALA A 57 12.25 -3.09 10.05
N PHE A 58 11.17 -3.86 10.17
CA PHE A 58 11.13 -5.26 9.77
C PHE A 58 11.20 -5.43 8.24
N LEU A 59 10.44 -4.62 7.48
CA LEU A 59 10.53 -4.62 6.01
C LEU A 59 11.92 -4.24 5.53
N GLN A 60 12.58 -3.28 6.18
CA GLN A 60 13.96 -2.93 5.86
C GLN A 60 14.92 -4.09 6.17
N ALA A 61 14.72 -4.80 7.28
CA ALA A 61 15.52 -5.99 7.60
C ALA A 61 15.32 -7.12 6.58
N LEU A 62 14.08 -7.29 6.06
CA LEU A 62 13.80 -8.21 4.95
C LEU A 62 14.53 -7.79 3.66
N ALA A 63 14.52 -6.50 3.34
CA ALA A 63 15.23 -5.95 2.17
C ALA A 63 16.75 -6.16 2.26
N ASP A 64 17.30 -6.04 3.46
CA ASP A 64 18.72 -6.20 3.77
C ASP A 64 19.15 -7.68 3.89
N ASP A 65 18.26 -8.65 3.66
CA ASP A 65 18.46 -10.08 3.94
C ASP A 65 18.92 -10.37 5.40
N ALA A 66 18.49 -9.54 6.35
CA ALA A 66 18.87 -9.59 7.74
C ALA A 66 17.82 -10.29 8.62
N VAL A 67 16.95 -11.14 8.05
CA VAL A 67 15.93 -11.88 8.81
C VAL A 67 16.22 -13.36 8.73
N LYS A 68 16.12 -14.02 9.90
CA LYS A 68 16.18 -15.47 10.05
C LYS A 68 14.91 -15.99 10.71
N VAL A 69 14.65 -17.28 10.53
CA VAL A 69 13.53 -17.98 11.18
C VAL A 69 14.07 -19.12 12.03
N ALA A 70 13.61 -19.19 13.27
CA ALA A 70 13.92 -20.30 14.20
C ALA A 70 12.72 -20.57 15.11
N GLY A 71 12.40 -21.85 15.34
CA GLY A 71 11.32 -22.23 16.26
C GLY A 71 9.97 -21.59 15.93
N GLY A 72 9.66 -21.35 14.66
CA GLY A 72 8.42 -20.71 14.24
C GLY A 72 8.35 -19.19 14.56
N LYS A 73 9.49 -18.53 14.72
CA LYS A 73 9.59 -17.08 14.95
C LYS A 73 10.56 -16.44 13.97
N ALA A 74 10.23 -15.25 13.51
CA ALA A 74 11.15 -14.42 12.75
C ALA A 74 12.01 -13.58 13.70
N LEU A 75 13.29 -13.43 13.37
CA LEU A 75 14.27 -12.64 14.10
C LEU A 75 15.03 -11.74 13.12
N ILE A 76 15.28 -10.50 13.50
CA ILE A 76 16.24 -9.66 12.80
C ILE A 76 17.64 -10.01 13.32
N VAL A 77 18.58 -10.29 12.44
CA VAL A 77 19.95 -10.63 12.83
C VAL A 77 20.92 -9.65 12.17
N ARG A 78 21.66 -8.91 13.01
CA ARG A 78 22.70 -7.96 12.56
C ARG A 78 23.92 -8.11 13.47
N ASP A 79 25.11 -8.21 12.91
CA ASP A 79 26.37 -8.33 13.66
C ASP A 79 26.33 -9.45 14.72
N ASP A 80 25.81 -10.63 14.34
CA ASP A 80 25.59 -11.82 15.19
C ASP A 80 24.63 -11.64 16.38
N LYS A 81 23.90 -10.53 16.39
CA LYS A 81 22.90 -10.23 17.43
C LYS A 81 21.48 -10.41 16.86
N GLY A 82 20.66 -11.14 17.60
CA GLY A 82 19.24 -11.28 17.31
C GLY A 82 18.46 -10.09 17.91
N ILE A 83 17.47 -9.62 17.18
CA ILE A 83 16.52 -8.61 17.66
C ILE A 83 15.12 -9.17 17.42
N ASP A 84 14.30 -9.18 18.46
CA ASP A 84 12.89 -9.52 18.36
C ASP A 84 12.16 -8.39 17.59
N PRO A 85 11.54 -8.67 16.43
CA PRO A 85 10.91 -7.63 15.60
C PRO A 85 9.68 -6.99 16.28
N VAL A 86 9.07 -7.66 17.26
CA VAL A 86 7.89 -7.18 17.99
C VAL A 86 8.28 -6.20 19.08
N THR A 87 9.24 -6.58 19.92
CA THR A 87 9.65 -5.81 21.09
C THR A 87 10.84 -4.89 20.82
N GLY A 88 11.68 -5.23 19.84
CA GLY A 88 12.99 -4.61 19.59
C GLY A 88 14.06 -4.96 20.60
N ALA A 89 13.77 -5.92 21.47
CA ALA A 89 14.75 -6.40 22.46
C ALA A 89 15.82 -7.27 21.78
N GLU A 90 17.05 -7.16 22.28
CA GLU A 90 18.14 -8.08 21.90
C GLU A 90 17.84 -9.48 22.46
N VAL A 91 17.94 -10.48 21.60
CA VAL A 91 17.69 -11.88 21.94
C VAL A 91 18.82 -12.74 21.37
N PRO A 92 19.13 -13.89 21.99
CA PRO A 92 20.13 -14.80 21.43
C PRO A 92 19.65 -15.33 20.07
N VAL A 93 20.58 -15.48 19.13
CA VAL A 93 20.32 -16.13 17.84
C VAL A 93 20.37 -17.65 18.05
N PRO A 94 19.27 -18.38 17.84
CA PRO A 94 19.29 -19.84 17.97
C PRO A 94 20.26 -20.46 16.95
N ALA A 95 20.92 -21.55 17.33
CA ALA A 95 21.90 -22.22 16.46
C ALA A 95 21.26 -22.85 15.21
N ASP A 96 19.96 -23.14 15.27
CA ASP A 96 19.12 -23.66 14.18
C ASP A 96 18.38 -22.56 13.41
N ALA A 97 18.77 -21.29 13.57
CA ALA A 97 18.17 -20.20 12.82
C ALA A 97 18.55 -20.25 11.35
N GLU A 98 17.54 -20.34 10.48
CA GLU A 98 17.67 -20.47 9.05
C GLU A 98 17.53 -19.10 8.37
N ASP A 99 18.40 -18.87 7.37
CA ASP A 99 18.26 -17.70 6.49
C ASP A 99 17.01 -17.83 5.62
N ILE A 100 16.29 -16.72 5.45
CA ILE A 100 15.18 -16.67 4.49
C ILE A 100 15.70 -16.22 3.14
N ILE A 101 15.11 -16.77 2.07
CA ILE A 101 15.44 -16.39 0.70
C ILE A 101 14.33 -15.52 0.15
N ASN A 102 14.70 -14.30 -0.28
CA ASN A 102 13.81 -13.41 -1.01
C ASN A 102 14.10 -13.54 -2.51
N ASN A 103 13.16 -14.12 -3.27
CA ASN A 103 13.21 -14.12 -4.72
C ASN A 103 12.92 -12.71 -5.28
N ASN A 104 13.08 -12.52 -6.59
CA ASN A 104 12.90 -11.21 -7.22
C ASN A 104 11.50 -10.62 -7.00
N ARG A 105 10.45 -11.46 -6.97
CA ARG A 105 9.08 -11.01 -6.68
C ARG A 105 8.94 -10.47 -5.25
N MET A 106 9.48 -11.22 -4.27
CA MET A 106 9.49 -10.75 -2.88
C MET A 106 10.27 -9.45 -2.69
N ARG A 107 11.44 -9.33 -3.33
CA ARG A 107 12.24 -8.09 -3.29
C ARG A 107 11.48 -6.91 -3.86
N GLY A 108 10.85 -7.08 -5.03
CA GLY A 108 10.01 -6.03 -5.63
C GLY A 108 8.83 -5.64 -4.75
N GLU A 109 8.18 -6.61 -4.08
CA GLU A 109 7.07 -6.32 -3.17
C GLU A 109 7.54 -5.59 -1.90
N ILE A 110 8.67 -6.00 -1.32
CA ILE A 110 9.25 -5.32 -0.15
C ILE A 110 9.63 -3.87 -0.50
N ASP A 111 10.26 -3.64 -1.65
CA ASP A 111 10.63 -2.30 -2.11
C ASP A 111 9.38 -1.43 -2.32
N THR A 112 8.31 -1.99 -2.92
CA THR A 112 7.04 -1.29 -3.10
C THR A 112 6.34 -1.02 -1.78
N ALA A 113 6.40 -1.95 -0.83
CA ALA A 113 5.85 -1.79 0.51
C ALA A 113 6.55 -0.66 1.28
N LEU A 114 7.88 -0.63 1.23
CA LEU A 114 8.68 0.46 1.82
C LEU A 114 8.37 1.82 1.18
N ALA A 115 8.23 1.86 -0.16
CA ALA A 115 7.80 3.05 -0.87
C ALA A 115 6.37 3.45 -0.48
N GLY A 116 5.47 2.46 -0.33
CA GLY A 116 4.08 2.67 0.08
C GLY A 116 3.94 3.30 1.47
N LEU A 117 4.83 2.98 2.41
CA LEU A 117 4.85 3.62 3.73
C LEU A 117 5.13 5.13 3.63
N ALA A 118 5.81 5.59 2.57
CA ALA A 118 6.02 7.01 2.33
C ALA A 118 4.73 7.78 2.03
N LEU A 119 3.62 7.10 1.66
CA LEU A 119 2.31 7.73 1.49
C LEU A 119 1.78 8.38 2.78
N PHE A 120 2.24 7.93 3.93
CA PHE A 120 1.84 8.45 5.25
C PHE A 120 2.89 9.37 5.87
N GLY A 121 3.96 9.66 5.14
CA GLY A 121 5.03 10.55 5.57
C GLY A 121 4.62 12.03 5.55
N LYS A 122 5.39 12.86 6.23
CA LYS A 122 5.16 14.32 6.29
C LYS A 122 5.56 15.03 5.00
N ASP A 123 6.51 14.47 4.26
CA ASP A 123 7.07 15.06 3.04
C ASP A 123 6.12 14.85 1.84
N GLU A 124 5.58 15.94 1.31
CA GLU A 124 4.64 15.94 0.17
C GLU A 124 5.29 15.38 -1.11
N ALA A 125 6.56 15.68 -1.35
CA ALA A 125 7.27 15.18 -2.53
C ALA A 125 7.47 13.66 -2.47
N GLN A 126 7.77 13.12 -1.28
CA GLN A 126 7.87 11.67 -1.09
C GLN A 126 6.51 10.98 -1.25
N ARG A 127 5.43 11.56 -0.70
CA ARG A 127 4.08 11.02 -0.89
C ARG A 127 3.67 11.01 -2.37
N MET A 128 3.97 12.09 -3.12
CA MET A 128 3.71 12.16 -4.56
C MET A 128 4.51 11.08 -5.33
N THR A 129 5.78 10.89 -4.99
CA THR A 129 6.64 9.88 -5.62
C THR A 129 6.10 8.47 -5.39
N ALA A 130 5.68 8.16 -4.16
CA ALA A 130 5.07 6.88 -3.80
C ALA A 130 3.75 6.64 -4.56
N ALA A 131 2.88 7.66 -4.65
CA ALA A 131 1.62 7.56 -5.39
C ALA A 131 1.84 7.29 -6.88
N LYS A 132 2.84 7.93 -7.50
CA LYS A 132 3.22 7.67 -8.89
C LYS A 132 3.77 6.25 -9.10
N ALA A 133 4.60 5.76 -8.17
CA ALA A 133 5.13 4.40 -8.25
C ALA A 133 4.01 3.36 -8.22
N LEU A 134 3.03 3.51 -7.33
CA LEU A 134 1.85 2.62 -7.25
C LEU A 134 0.95 2.67 -8.49
N THR A 135 0.95 3.76 -9.23
CA THR A 135 0.22 3.86 -10.50
C THR A 135 0.85 3.00 -11.59
N LYS A 136 2.19 2.89 -11.60
CA LYS A 136 2.95 2.13 -12.63
C LYS A 136 2.89 0.63 -12.41
N GLU A 137 2.74 0.19 -11.17
CA GLU A 137 2.71 -1.22 -10.79
C GLU A 137 1.40 -1.55 -10.04
N PRO A 138 0.27 -1.57 -10.78
CA PRO A 138 -1.03 -1.83 -10.17
C PRO A 138 -1.14 -3.27 -9.65
N ASP A 139 -1.64 -3.41 -8.42
CA ASP A 139 -1.86 -4.70 -7.76
C ASP A 139 -3.11 -4.62 -6.87
N ALA A 140 -4.02 -5.59 -7.01
CA ALA A 140 -5.30 -5.60 -6.28
C ALA A 140 -5.11 -5.68 -4.76
N GLY A 141 -4.05 -6.32 -4.27
CA GLY A 141 -3.72 -6.39 -2.85
C GLY A 141 -3.40 -5.03 -2.22
N ARG A 142 -3.09 -4.03 -3.06
CA ARG A 142 -2.77 -2.66 -2.61
C ARG A 142 -3.99 -1.73 -2.51
N LEU A 143 -5.18 -2.17 -2.94
CA LEU A 143 -6.40 -1.35 -2.82
C LEU A 143 -6.67 -0.84 -1.40
N PRO A 144 -6.57 -1.66 -0.33
CA PRO A 144 -6.77 -1.17 1.04
C PRO A 144 -5.77 -0.08 1.44
N LEU A 145 -4.51 -0.17 0.99
CA LEU A 145 -3.49 0.85 1.22
C LEU A 145 -3.85 2.16 0.51
N LEU A 146 -4.24 2.09 -0.77
CA LEU A 146 -4.65 3.24 -1.57
C LEU A 146 -5.89 3.92 -1.00
N ASP A 147 -6.89 3.15 -0.57
CA ASP A 147 -8.12 3.66 0.04
C ASP A 147 -7.81 4.40 1.37
N LYS A 148 -6.92 3.84 2.20
CA LYS A 148 -6.48 4.49 3.44
C LYS A 148 -5.70 5.77 3.16
N ALA A 149 -4.77 5.74 2.19
CA ALA A 149 -4.00 6.92 1.81
C ALA A 149 -4.91 8.04 1.29
N LEU A 150 -5.89 7.71 0.43
CA LEU A 150 -6.89 8.66 -0.08
C LEU A 150 -7.71 9.31 1.03
N ALA A 151 -8.10 8.54 2.05
CA ALA A 151 -8.88 9.03 3.18
C ALA A 151 -8.10 10.02 4.07
N GLN A 152 -6.77 9.91 4.12
CA GLN A 152 -5.90 10.72 4.99
C GLN A 152 -5.20 11.87 4.25
N GLU A 153 -5.07 11.79 2.92
CA GLU A 153 -4.35 12.80 2.14
C GLU A 153 -5.09 14.15 2.15
N THR A 154 -4.34 15.23 2.25
CA THR A 154 -4.86 16.60 2.27
C THR A 154 -4.52 17.38 1.00
N SER A 155 -3.46 16.99 0.28
CA SER A 155 -3.06 17.61 -0.97
C SER A 155 -3.93 17.13 -2.12
N ASP A 156 -4.65 18.05 -2.79
CA ASP A 156 -5.52 17.71 -3.92
C ASP A 156 -4.73 17.10 -5.09
N LYS A 157 -3.48 17.49 -5.28
CA LYS A 157 -2.59 16.95 -6.31
C LYS A 157 -2.26 15.48 -6.04
N ILE A 158 -1.97 15.14 -4.78
CA ILE A 158 -1.65 13.77 -4.39
C ILE A 158 -2.91 12.92 -4.38
N LYS A 159 -4.06 13.46 -3.93
CA LYS A 159 -5.36 12.77 -4.06
C LYS A 159 -5.65 12.38 -5.51
N ALA A 160 -5.47 13.31 -6.45
CA ALA A 160 -5.67 13.01 -7.87
C ALA A 160 -4.74 11.88 -8.33
N GLN A 161 -3.46 11.89 -7.93
CA GLN A 161 -2.52 10.82 -8.27
C GLN A 161 -2.88 9.48 -7.64
N LEU A 162 -3.33 9.47 -6.38
CA LEU A 162 -3.81 8.27 -5.70
C LEU A 162 -5.08 7.70 -6.35
N GLN A 163 -5.99 8.57 -6.82
CA GLN A 163 -7.17 8.16 -7.58
C GLN A 163 -6.78 7.49 -8.90
N LEU A 164 -5.72 7.96 -9.57
CA LEU A 164 -5.18 7.32 -10.76
C LEU A 164 -4.56 5.95 -10.43
N ALA A 165 -3.80 5.85 -9.34
CA ALA A 165 -3.24 4.58 -8.89
C ALA A 165 -4.34 3.56 -8.57
N ARG A 166 -5.40 4.00 -7.91
CA ARG A 166 -6.58 3.19 -7.62
C ARG A 166 -7.30 2.75 -8.90
N ALA A 167 -7.48 3.65 -9.85
CA ALA A 167 -8.09 3.33 -11.14
C ALA A 167 -7.22 2.35 -11.93
N ALA A 168 -5.91 2.54 -11.99
CA ALA A 168 -4.99 1.59 -12.61
C ALA A 168 -5.13 0.17 -12.03
N THR A 169 -5.23 0.07 -10.71
CA THR A 169 -5.44 -1.20 -10.00
C THR A 169 -6.80 -1.82 -10.35
N LEU A 170 -7.86 -1.02 -10.43
CA LEU A 170 -9.21 -1.49 -10.75
C LEU A 170 -9.41 -1.90 -12.22
N LEU A 171 -8.48 -1.58 -13.13
CA LEU A 171 -8.50 -2.16 -14.48
C LEU A 171 -8.37 -3.69 -14.46
N GLY A 172 -7.79 -4.28 -13.42
CA GLY A 172 -7.69 -5.73 -13.22
C GLY A 172 -8.85 -6.35 -12.44
N SER A 173 -9.88 -5.58 -12.05
CA SER A 173 -11.01 -6.09 -11.26
C SER A 173 -11.83 -7.15 -12.03
N ASP A 174 -12.36 -8.13 -11.31
CA ASP A 174 -13.32 -9.10 -11.86
C ASP A 174 -14.65 -8.45 -12.25
N ASP A 175 -15.01 -7.32 -11.63
CA ASP A 175 -16.21 -6.55 -11.92
C ASP A 175 -16.03 -5.67 -13.17
N ALA A 176 -16.77 -5.96 -14.23
CA ALA A 176 -16.75 -5.21 -15.48
C ALA A 176 -17.13 -3.73 -15.29
N SER A 177 -18.04 -3.41 -14.37
CA SER A 177 -18.44 -2.03 -14.10
C SER A 177 -17.30 -1.22 -13.46
N GLN A 178 -16.51 -1.85 -12.58
CA GLN A 178 -15.31 -1.24 -12.01
C GLN A 178 -14.24 -1.01 -13.07
N ARG A 179 -14.03 -1.95 -13.98
CA ARG A 179 -13.07 -1.77 -15.09
C ARG A 179 -13.47 -0.63 -16.02
N ILE A 180 -14.77 -0.49 -16.34
CA ILE A 180 -15.28 0.64 -17.13
C ILE A 180 -15.04 1.98 -16.43
N ALA A 181 -15.40 2.07 -15.14
CA ALA A 181 -15.19 3.28 -14.35
C ALA A 181 -13.69 3.64 -14.23
N ALA A 182 -12.83 2.62 -14.07
CA ALA A 182 -11.39 2.80 -14.05
C ALA A 182 -10.84 3.36 -15.37
N ALA A 183 -11.28 2.82 -16.51
CA ALA A 183 -10.89 3.33 -17.83
C ALA A 183 -11.29 4.80 -18.00
N GLN A 184 -12.50 5.17 -17.59
CA GLN A 184 -12.98 6.55 -17.63
C GLN A 184 -12.16 7.49 -16.74
N ALA A 185 -11.83 7.05 -15.52
CA ALA A 185 -11.00 7.84 -14.60
C ALA A 185 -9.58 8.07 -15.16
N LEU A 186 -8.98 7.03 -15.75
CA LEU A 186 -7.65 7.12 -16.35
C LEU A 186 -7.60 8.02 -17.58
N SER A 187 -8.68 8.09 -18.36
CA SER A 187 -8.73 8.97 -19.55
C SER A 187 -8.56 10.45 -19.22
N ALA A 188 -8.77 10.86 -17.97
CA ALA A 188 -8.55 12.23 -17.52
C ALA A 188 -7.06 12.56 -17.28
N SER A 189 -6.16 11.57 -17.29
CA SER A 189 -4.73 11.75 -17.07
C SER A 189 -3.93 11.50 -18.35
N ALA A 190 -3.74 12.56 -19.15
CA ALA A 190 -3.03 12.49 -20.42
C ALA A 190 -1.50 12.32 -20.22
N THR A 191 -1.07 11.12 -19.86
CA THR A 191 0.34 10.76 -19.73
C THR A 191 0.69 9.51 -20.55
N PRO A 192 1.97 9.37 -21.00
CA PRO A 192 2.41 8.16 -21.69
C PRO A 192 2.21 6.88 -20.86
N ASP A 193 2.42 6.96 -19.55
CA ASP A 193 2.25 5.83 -18.63
C ASP A 193 0.78 5.36 -18.59
N THR A 194 -0.17 6.31 -18.51
CA THR A 194 -1.62 5.99 -18.53
C THR A 194 -2.03 5.38 -19.88
N ARG A 195 -1.47 5.91 -20.99
CA ARG A 195 -1.71 5.35 -22.32
C ARG A 195 -1.23 3.91 -22.44
N LEU A 196 -0.05 3.61 -21.89
CA LEU A 196 0.48 2.25 -21.87
C LEU A 196 -0.43 1.29 -21.10
N LEU A 197 -0.85 1.65 -19.89
CA LEU A 197 -1.76 0.85 -19.07
C LEU A 197 -3.07 0.52 -19.79
N LEU A 198 -3.68 1.51 -20.44
CA LEU A 198 -4.93 1.31 -21.18
C LEU A 198 -4.72 0.41 -22.40
N ASN A 199 -3.61 0.56 -23.15
CA ASN A 199 -3.29 -0.29 -24.29
C ASN A 199 -3.05 -1.75 -23.88
N GLU A 200 -2.30 -1.98 -22.81
CA GLU A 200 -2.05 -3.33 -22.27
C GLU A 200 -3.36 -3.99 -21.86
N ARG A 201 -4.27 -3.23 -21.23
CA ARG A 201 -5.58 -3.77 -20.85
C ARG A 201 -6.47 -4.09 -22.05
N VAL A 202 -6.52 -3.25 -23.08
CA VAL A 202 -7.28 -3.51 -24.31
C VAL A 202 -6.83 -4.81 -24.97
N ALA A 203 -5.54 -5.12 -24.92
CA ALA A 203 -4.98 -6.30 -25.56
C ALA A 203 -5.48 -7.62 -24.94
N VAL A 204 -5.82 -7.62 -23.64
CA VAL A 204 -6.24 -8.80 -22.89
C VAL A 204 -7.71 -8.79 -22.46
N GLU A 205 -8.46 -7.71 -22.72
CA GLU A 205 -9.86 -7.59 -22.31
C GLU A 205 -10.78 -8.41 -23.24
N GLU A 206 -11.56 -9.28 -22.62
CA GLU A 206 -12.50 -10.17 -23.32
C GLU A 206 -13.94 -9.61 -23.34
N ASP A 207 -14.32 -8.82 -22.32
CA ASP A 207 -15.63 -8.20 -22.28
C ASP A 207 -15.74 -7.07 -23.32
N ALA A 208 -16.69 -7.22 -24.27
CA ALA A 208 -16.85 -6.28 -25.37
C ALA A 208 -17.24 -4.87 -24.91
N LYS A 209 -17.99 -4.72 -23.81
CA LYS A 209 -18.39 -3.40 -23.29
C LYS A 209 -17.21 -2.71 -22.62
N VAL A 210 -16.43 -3.47 -21.82
CA VAL A 210 -15.21 -2.97 -21.19
C VAL A 210 -14.20 -2.58 -22.27
N LYS A 211 -14.01 -3.43 -23.29
CA LYS A 211 -13.09 -3.14 -24.40
C LYS A 211 -13.46 -1.86 -25.16
N ALA A 212 -14.75 -1.65 -25.41
CA ALA A 212 -15.24 -0.42 -26.03
C ALA A 212 -14.98 0.83 -25.15
N ALA A 213 -15.16 0.70 -23.84
CA ALA A 213 -14.87 1.77 -22.89
C ALA A 213 -13.38 2.11 -22.84
N LEU A 214 -12.50 1.11 -22.82
CA LEU A 214 -11.04 1.26 -22.88
C LEU A 214 -10.59 1.96 -24.17
N GLN A 215 -11.13 1.55 -25.33
CA GLN A 215 -10.83 2.18 -26.62
C GLN A 215 -11.31 3.63 -26.67
N THR A 216 -12.44 3.94 -26.03
CA THR A 216 -12.93 5.31 -25.91
C THR A 216 -12.01 6.15 -25.01
N ALA A 217 -11.59 5.60 -23.88
CA ALA A 217 -10.64 6.23 -22.97
C ALA A 217 -9.31 6.54 -23.69
N LEU A 218 -8.79 5.61 -24.48
CA LEU A 218 -7.56 5.81 -25.27
C LEU A 218 -7.71 6.95 -26.29
N ARG A 219 -8.82 7.02 -27.02
CA ARG A 219 -9.06 8.10 -27.98
C ARG A 219 -9.09 9.46 -27.29
N THR A 220 -9.81 9.58 -26.17
CA THR A 220 -9.86 10.81 -25.38
C THR A 220 -8.45 11.23 -24.91
N LEU A 221 -7.65 10.27 -24.47
CA LEU A 221 -6.30 10.53 -24.00
C LEU A 221 -5.36 10.93 -25.15
N ASP A 222 -5.44 10.26 -26.30
CA ASP A 222 -4.65 10.61 -27.50
C ASP A 222 -4.98 12.01 -28.02
N GLU A 223 -6.26 12.40 -27.99
CA GLU A 223 -6.69 13.77 -28.34
C GLU A 223 -6.10 14.81 -27.40
N GLN A 224 -6.10 14.53 -26.07
CA GLN A 224 -5.53 15.44 -25.07
C GLN A 224 -4.00 15.55 -25.21
N LEU A 225 -3.29 14.46 -25.48
CA LEU A 225 -1.84 14.46 -25.72
C LEU A 225 -1.52 15.28 -26.97
N ALA A 226 -2.25 15.08 -28.08
CA ALA A 226 -2.06 15.84 -29.33
C ALA A 226 -2.35 17.34 -29.16
N TRP A 227 -3.29 17.74 -28.31
CA TRP A 227 -3.53 19.12 -27.95
C TRP A 227 -2.39 19.71 -27.13
N GLY A 228 -1.88 18.96 -26.14
CA GLY A 228 -0.73 19.39 -25.33
C GLY A 228 0.52 19.67 -26.17
N GLU A 229 0.82 18.82 -27.15
CA GLU A 229 1.92 19.01 -28.09
C GLU A 229 1.76 20.27 -28.96
N ARG A 230 0.54 20.56 -29.42
CA ARG A 230 0.26 21.75 -30.23
C ARG A 230 0.35 23.06 -29.48
N LEU A 231 0.07 23.05 -28.16
CA LEU A 231 0.10 24.26 -27.33
C LEU A 231 1.48 24.49 -26.70
N GLY A 232 2.35 23.48 -26.66
CA GLY A 232 3.72 23.55 -26.15
C GLY A 232 4.79 23.82 -27.21
N ALA A 233 4.40 23.88 -28.47
CA ALA A 233 5.21 24.29 -29.62
C ALA A 233 4.92 25.75 -30.00
#